data_bf5cbe040060f2ea1bee2cbfdbbeb458
#
_entry.id   bf5cbe040060f2ea1bee2cbfdbbeb458
#
_cell.length_a   1.000
_cell.length_b   1.000
_cell.length_c   1.000
_cell.angle_alpha   90.00
_cell.angle_beta   90.00
_cell.angle_gamma   90.00
#
_symmetry.space_group_name_H-M   'P 1'
#
loop_
_entity.id
_entity.type
_entity.pdbx_description
1 polymer ?
#
loop_
_entity_poly.entity_id
_entity_poly.type
_entity_poly.pdbx_seq_one_letter_code
_entity_poly.pdbx_strand_id
1 'polypeptide(L)'
;MFIAGDQDTLLALLILLDNRDSFVWNLAQAFAGLGAEPVVLRSDRCRLDQLDRATALVVSPGPGRPEQAGISMAAIRRHHRRIPILGVCLGHQAIGAVFGAPVDPGPPVHGVATPVHHDGRGLFQGLPNPLSVARYHSLYVGTPLPAELQPVAHTAEGRLMALRHRHAPTFGVQFHPESFRTPDGPRLLANFLAVIPRPHS
;
A
#
# COMPACT_ATOMS: atom_id res chain seq x y z
N MET A 1 -13.96 -27.64 36.09
CA MET A 1 -12.52 -27.30 36.02
C MET A 1 -12.29 -26.64 34.69
N PHE A 2 -12.53 -25.32 34.63
CA PHE A 2 -12.31 -24.52 33.44
C PHE A 2 -10.82 -24.18 33.36
N ILE A 3 -10.15 -24.71 32.37
CA ILE A 3 -8.79 -24.28 32.04
C ILE A 3 -8.89 -22.88 31.40
N ALA A 4 -8.31 -21.92 32.10
CA ALA A 4 -8.15 -20.56 31.59
C ALA A 4 -7.36 -20.63 30.29
N GLY A 5 -8.04 -20.28 29.20
CA GLY A 5 -7.40 -20.10 27.90
C GLY A 5 -6.42 -18.95 27.95
N ASP A 6 -5.31 -19.21 27.35
CA ASP A 6 -4.10 -18.42 27.24
C ASP A 6 -4.36 -16.98 26.81
N GLN A 7 -3.65 -16.05 27.46
CA GLN A 7 -3.78 -14.62 27.29
C GLN A 7 -3.28 -14.20 25.91
N ASP A 8 -4.15 -13.52 25.17
CA ASP A 8 -3.92 -12.48 24.18
C ASP A 8 -2.49 -12.31 23.62
N THR A 9 -2.09 -13.22 22.77
CA THR A 9 -1.22 -12.83 21.68
C THR A 9 -2.10 -12.08 20.69
N LEU A 10 -2.18 -10.76 20.80
CA LEU A 10 -2.79 -9.88 19.81
C LEU A 10 -2.03 -10.07 18.52
N LEU A 11 -2.45 -11.05 17.71
CA LEU A 11 -1.93 -11.25 16.36
C LEU A 11 -2.09 -9.92 15.61
N ALA A 12 -1.03 -9.50 14.96
CA ALA A 12 -1.04 -8.27 14.18
C ALA A 12 -2.15 -8.35 13.12
N LEU A 13 -3.23 -7.58 13.29
CA LEU A 13 -4.37 -7.58 12.38
C LEU A 13 -4.06 -6.72 11.16
N LEU A 14 -3.53 -7.36 10.12
CA LEU A 14 -3.35 -6.74 8.81
C LEU A 14 -4.67 -6.74 8.06
N ILE A 15 -5.22 -5.54 7.77
CA ILE A 15 -6.43 -5.41 6.95
C ILE A 15 -6.04 -5.00 5.52
N LEU A 16 -6.54 -5.74 4.53
CA LEU A 16 -6.53 -5.39 3.12
C LEU A 16 -7.89 -4.79 2.75
N LEU A 17 -7.91 -3.51 2.43
CA LEU A 17 -9.10 -2.80 1.98
C LEU A 17 -9.25 -2.98 0.46
N ASP A 18 -10.21 -3.81 0.06
CA ASP A 18 -10.45 -4.21 -1.34
C ASP A 18 -11.27 -3.16 -2.09
N ASN A 19 -10.68 -2.56 -3.12
CA ASN A 19 -11.30 -1.61 -4.03
C ASN A 19 -11.93 -2.29 -5.27
N ARG A 20 -12.48 -3.49 -5.12
CA ARG A 20 -13.11 -4.29 -6.18
C ARG A 20 -12.13 -4.69 -7.28
N ASP A 21 -10.97 -5.17 -6.87
CA ASP A 21 -9.91 -5.58 -7.78
C ASP A 21 -9.51 -7.04 -7.52
N SER A 22 -9.38 -7.82 -8.59
CA SER A 22 -8.95 -9.22 -8.49
C SER A 22 -7.52 -9.37 -7.93
N PHE A 23 -6.67 -8.37 -8.12
CA PHE A 23 -5.29 -8.36 -7.59
C PHE A 23 -5.21 -8.27 -6.06
N VAL A 24 -6.30 -7.92 -5.37
CA VAL A 24 -6.32 -7.95 -3.89
C VAL A 24 -6.02 -9.33 -3.33
N TRP A 25 -6.48 -10.39 -4.01
CA TRP A 25 -6.22 -11.76 -3.59
C TRP A 25 -4.77 -12.18 -3.81
N ASN A 26 -4.10 -11.65 -4.84
CA ASN A 26 -2.67 -11.84 -5.04
C ASN A 26 -1.87 -11.13 -3.91
N LEU A 27 -2.27 -9.92 -3.51
CA LEU A 27 -1.71 -9.24 -2.34
C LEU A 27 -1.92 -10.06 -1.05
N ALA A 28 -3.14 -10.58 -0.84
CA ALA A 28 -3.44 -11.40 0.32
C ALA A 28 -2.56 -12.66 0.37
N GLN A 29 -2.42 -13.35 -0.76
CA GLN A 29 -1.55 -14.53 -0.88
C GLN A 29 -0.06 -14.17 -0.68
N ALA A 30 0.40 -13.04 -1.23
CA ALA A 30 1.78 -12.60 -1.06
C ALA A 30 2.09 -12.31 0.42
N PHE A 31 1.20 -11.65 1.15
CA PHE A 31 1.34 -11.43 2.58
C PHE A 31 1.24 -12.73 3.40
N ALA A 32 0.34 -13.64 3.03
CA ALA A 32 0.24 -14.96 3.67
C ALA A 32 1.51 -15.78 3.49
N GLY A 33 2.12 -15.74 2.31
CA GLY A 33 3.42 -16.36 2.03
C GLY A 33 4.58 -15.78 2.86
N LEU A 34 4.42 -14.57 3.41
CA LEU A 34 5.36 -13.92 4.33
C LEU A 34 5.00 -14.15 5.82
N GLY A 35 4.02 -15.00 6.10
CA GLY A 35 3.60 -15.35 7.46
C GLY A 35 2.61 -14.38 8.10
N ALA A 36 2.01 -13.45 7.33
CA ALA A 36 0.91 -12.63 7.81
C ALA A 36 -0.43 -13.30 7.53
N GLU A 37 -1.46 -12.96 8.32
CA GLU A 37 -2.84 -13.42 8.12
C GLU A 37 -3.74 -12.22 7.77
N PRO A 38 -3.77 -11.79 6.51
CA PRO A 38 -4.52 -10.61 6.13
C PRO A 38 -6.04 -10.87 6.13
N VAL A 39 -6.81 -9.92 6.66
CA VAL A 39 -8.26 -9.89 6.55
C VAL A 39 -8.66 -8.96 5.41
N VAL A 40 -9.36 -9.48 4.41
CA VAL A 40 -9.83 -8.72 3.25
C VAL A 40 -11.22 -8.15 3.52
N LEU A 41 -11.36 -6.83 3.46
CA LEU A 41 -12.63 -6.12 3.65
C LEU A 41 -12.94 -5.26 2.42
N ARG A 42 -14.15 -5.37 1.89
CA ARG A 42 -14.62 -4.56 0.76
C ARG A 42 -14.78 -3.09 1.15
N SER A 43 -14.09 -2.19 0.47
CA SER A 43 -14.10 -0.73 0.73
C SER A 43 -15.47 -0.07 0.55
N ASP A 44 -16.32 -0.65 -0.31
CA ASP A 44 -17.69 -0.17 -0.58
C ASP A 44 -18.76 -0.79 0.34
N ARG A 45 -18.39 -1.72 1.23
CA ARG A 45 -19.32 -2.45 2.10
C ARG A 45 -18.97 -2.41 3.58
N CYS A 46 -17.70 -2.22 3.91
CA CYS A 46 -17.28 -2.12 5.29
C CYS A 46 -17.49 -0.70 5.84
N ARG A 47 -17.63 -0.61 7.15
CA ARG A 47 -17.68 0.67 7.86
C ARG A 47 -16.30 1.05 8.36
N LEU A 48 -16.07 2.34 8.52
CA LEU A 48 -14.77 2.91 8.92
C LEU A 48 -14.33 2.44 10.32
N ASP A 49 -15.28 2.24 11.23
CA ASP A 49 -15.03 1.77 12.60
C ASP A 49 -14.52 0.31 12.66
N GLN A 50 -14.82 -0.50 11.65
CA GLN A 50 -14.27 -1.86 11.55
C GLN A 50 -12.75 -1.89 11.36
N LEU A 51 -12.17 -0.78 10.88
CA LEU A 51 -10.72 -0.63 10.69
C LEU A 51 -9.99 -0.18 11.96
N ASP A 52 -10.69 0.24 13.02
CA ASP A 52 -10.07 0.78 14.24
C ASP A 52 -9.24 -0.26 15.02
N ARG A 53 -9.47 -1.55 14.76
CA ARG A 53 -8.74 -2.66 15.35
C ARG A 53 -7.51 -3.08 14.53
N ALA A 54 -7.31 -2.52 13.34
CA ALA A 54 -6.17 -2.85 12.50
C ALA A 54 -4.85 -2.41 13.15
N THR A 55 -3.84 -3.24 13.02
CA THR A 55 -2.45 -2.89 13.36
C THR A 55 -1.68 -2.40 12.14
N ALA A 56 -2.17 -2.70 10.94
CA ALA A 56 -1.71 -2.15 9.67
C ALA A 56 -2.82 -2.21 8.62
N LEU A 57 -2.75 -1.33 7.64
CA LEU A 57 -3.73 -1.23 6.55
C LEU A 57 -3.04 -1.27 5.20
N VAL A 58 -3.54 -2.10 4.31
CA VAL A 58 -3.17 -2.08 2.88
C VAL A 58 -4.38 -1.63 2.08
N VAL A 59 -4.24 -0.55 1.31
CA VAL A 59 -5.27 -0.08 0.39
C VAL A 59 -4.95 -0.61 -1.01
N SER A 60 -5.80 -1.49 -1.51
CA SER A 60 -5.56 -2.29 -2.72
C SER A 60 -5.57 -1.45 -4.01
N PRO A 61 -5.10 -2.03 -5.12
CA PRO A 61 -5.46 -1.59 -6.45
C PRO A 61 -6.99 -1.52 -6.62
N GLY A 62 -7.44 -0.89 -7.69
CA GLY A 62 -8.85 -0.81 -8.02
C GLY A 62 -9.10 -0.02 -9.30
N PRO A 63 -10.30 -0.14 -9.87
CA PRO A 63 -10.72 0.64 -11.01
C PRO A 63 -11.12 2.07 -10.64
N GLY A 64 -11.13 2.95 -11.63
CA GLY A 64 -11.62 4.32 -11.49
C GLY A 64 -10.66 5.26 -10.77
N ARG A 65 -11.21 6.21 -10.02
CA ARG A 65 -10.47 7.26 -9.33
C ARG A 65 -10.51 7.06 -7.81
N PRO A 66 -9.58 7.64 -7.06
CA PRO A 66 -9.55 7.57 -5.58
C PRO A 66 -10.87 7.94 -4.90
N GLU A 67 -11.59 8.93 -5.42
CA GLU A 67 -12.86 9.41 -4.87
C GLU A 67 -13.99 8.36 -4.98
N GLN A 68 -13.81 7.38 -5.86
CA GLN A 68 -14.76 6.29 -6.11
C GLN A 68 -14.40 5.00 -5.35
N ALA A 69 -13.32 5.02 -4.57
CA ALA A 69 -12.75 3.87 -3.86
C ALA A 69 -13.42 3.61 -2.49
N GLY A 70 -14.73 3.76 -2.39
CA GLY A 70 -15.46 3.51 -1.15
C GLY A 70 -14.92 4.34 0.02
N ILE A 71 -14.63 3.67 1.15
CA ILE A 71 -14.09 4.35 2.35
C ILE A 71 -12.57 4.55 2.32
N SER A 72 -11.86 4.18 1.25
CA SER A 72 -10.39 4.14 1.22
C SER A 72 -9.74 5.47 1.60
N MET A 73 -10.21 6.59 1.05
CA MET A 73 -9.67 7.91 1.42
C MET A 73 -9.99 8.29 2.87
N ALA A 74 -11.18 7.97 3.36
CA ALA A 74 -11.55 8.19 4.77
C ALA A 74 -10.70 7.35 5.72
N ALA A 75 -10.43 6.09 5.35
CA ALA A 75 -9.56 5.20 6.09
C ALA A 75 -8.13 5.75 6.20
N ILE A 76 -7.55 6.21 5.08
CA ILE A 76 -6.22 6.84 5.07
C ILE A 76 -6.21 8.09 5.99
N ARG A 77 -7.18 9.01 5.87
CA ARG A 77 -7.28 10.21 6.73
C ARG A 77 -7.33 9.87 8.21
N ARG A 78 -8.11 8.85 8.58
CA ARG A 78 -8.31 8.44 9.98
C ARG A 78 -7.08 7.76 10.58
N HIS A 79 -6.37 6.94 9.79
CA HIS A 79 -5.39 6.00 10.32
C HIS A 79 -3.93 6.33 10.02
N HIS A 80 -3.61 7.24 9.09
CA HIS A 80 -2.23 7.49 8.61
C HIS A 80 -1.20 7.81 9.70
N ARG A 81 -1.63 8.38 10.84
CA ARG A 81 -0.75 8.68 11.98
C ARG A 81 -0.78 7.62 13.08
N ARG A 82 -1.65 6.62 12.97
CA ARG A 82 -1.93 5.64 14.03
C ARG A 82 -1.31 4.29 13.75
N ILE A 83 -1.37 3.85 12.50
CA ILE A 83 -0.88 2.54 12.05
C ILE A 83 -0.16 2.67 10.71
N PRO A 84 0.75 1.72 10.38
CA PRO A 84 1.34 1.65 9.04
C PRO A 84 0.29 1.47 7.95
N ILE A 85 0.43 2.24 6.86
CA ILE A 85 -0.43 2.15 5.68
C ILE A 85 0.41 1.94 4.43
N LEU A 86 0.04 0.95 3.61
CA LEU A 86 0.55 0.75 2.26
C LEU A 86 -0.57 0.96 1.25
N GLY A 87 -0.43 1.92 0.34
CA GLY A 87 -1.30 2.09 -0.81
C GLY A 87 -0.66 1.50 -2.06
N VAL A 88 -1.38 0.62 -2.77
CA VAL A 88 -0.93 0.00 -4.02
C VAL A 88 -1.79 0.50 -5.18
N CYS A 89 -1.17 1.03 -6.23
CA CYS A 89 -1.80 1.54 -7.44
C CYS A 89 -2.89 2.59 -7.12
N LEU A 90 -4.18 2.25 -7.14
CA LEU A 90 -5.27 3.13 -6.71
C LEU A 90 -5.07 3.60 -5.25
N GLY A 91 -4.58 2.73 -4.36
CA GLY A 91 -4.26 3.08 -2.98
C GLY A 91 -3.14 4.13 -2.86
N HIS A 92 -2.11 4.08 -3.72
CA HIS A 92 -1.08 5.11 -3.83
C HIS A 92 -1.69 6.44 -4.27
N GLN A 93 -2.57 6.42 -5.29
CA GLN A 93 -3.27 7.61 -5.76
C GLN A 93 -4.19 8.18 -4.68
N ALA A 94 -4.87 7.32 -3.91
CA ALA A 94 -5.70 7.72 -2.78
C ALA A 94 -4.88 8.43 -1.68
N ILE A 95 -3.67 7.95 -1.39
CA ILE A 95 -2.75 8.66 -0.48
C ILE A 95 -2.42 10.04 -1.05
N GLY A 96 -2.00 10.14 -2.31
CA GLY A 96 -1.74 11.43 -2.96
C GLY A 96 -2.92 12.39 -2.82
N ALA A 97 -4.11 11.95 -3.20
CA ALA A 97 -5.34 12.74 -3.17
C ALA A 97 -5.74 13.18 -1.74
N VAL A 98 -5.56 12.31 -0.73
CA VAL A 98 -5.85 12.64 0.68
C VAL A 98 -5.05 13.84 1.17
N PHE A 99 -3.79 13.95 0.72
CA PHE A 99 -2.91 15.05 1.09
C PHE A 99 -2.94 16.23 0.10
N GLY A 100 -3.80 16.17 -0.92
CA GLY A 100 -4.03 17.29 -1.85
C GLY A 100 -3.20 17.24 -3.14
N ALA A 101 -2.51 16.15 -3.43
CA ALA A 101 -1.89 15.97 -4.75
C ALA A 101 -2.96 15.71 -5.81
N PRO A 102 -2.87 16.30 -7.00
CA PRO A 102 -3.76 15.98 -8.10
C PRO A 102 -3.52 14.54 -8.57
N VAL A 103 -4.57 13.90 -9.07
CA VAL A 103 -4.50 12.58 -9.73
C VAL A 103 -5.05 12.72 -11.14
N ASP A 104 -4.15 12.70 -12.11
CA ASP A 104 -4.46 13.06 -13.49
C ASP A 104 -4.25 11.90 -14.46
N PRO A 105 -4.98 11.87 -15.57
CA PRO A 105 -4.72 10.94 -16.65
C PRO A 105 -3.32 11.14 -17.26
N GLY A 106 -2.70 10.04 -17.65
CA GLY A 106 -1.45 10.03 -18.37
C GLY A 106 -1.38 8.85 -19.35
N PRO A 107 -0.24 8.64 -20.01
CA PRO A 107 -0.09 7.52 -20.92
C PRO A 107 -0.41 6.20 -20.24
N PRO A 108 -1.36 5.40 -20.77
CA PRO A 108 -1.72 4.12 -20.18
C PRO A 108 -0.55 3.13 -20.28
N VAL A 109 -0.36 2.37 -19.22
CA VAL A 109 0.61 1.27 -19.18
C VAL A 109 -0.13 0.01 -18.73
N HIS A 110 0.06 -1.09 -19.47
CA HIS A 110 -0.62 -2.35 -19.18
C HIS A 110 0.34 -3.52 -19.22
N GLY A 111 0.71 -4.06 -18.06
CA GLY A 111 1.52 -5.26 -17.91
C GLY A 111 2.99 -5.13 -18.38
N VAL A 112 3.51 -3.91 -18.43
CA VAL A 112 4.89 -3.65 -18.86
C VAL A 112 5.80 -3.63 -17.63
N ALA A 113 6.89 -4.42 -17.70
CA ALA A 113 7.98 -4.33 -16.74
C ALA A 113 8.74 -3.01 -16.96
N THR A 114 8.86 -2.20 -15.93
CA THR A 114 9.50 -0.88 -16.00
C THR A 114 10.60 -0.80 -14.94
N PRO A 115 11.82 -0.35 -15.29
CA PRO A 115 12.84 -0.05 -14.30
C PRO A 115 12.48 1.23 -13.53
N VAL A 116 12.57 1.17 -12.21
CA VAL A 116 12.23 2.27 -11.29
C VAL A 116 13.42 2.53 -10.39
N HIS A 117 13.90 3.78 -10.38
CA HIS A 117 14.96 4.25 -9.48
C HIS A 117 14.34 4.70 -8.16
N HIS A 118 14.98 4.36 -7.03
CA HIS A 118 14.45 4.64 -5.70
C HIS A 118 15.54 5.09 -4.71
N ASP A 119 15.14 5.60 -3.55
CA ASP A 119 16.05 6.15 -2.53
C ASP A 119 16.76 5.07 -1.67
N GLY A 120 16.42 3.79 -1.85
CA GLY A 120 17.00 2.66 -1.10
C GLY A 120 16.58 2.56 0.35
N ARG A 121 15.57 3.30 0.79
CA ARG A 121 15.14 3.40 2.20
C ARG A 121 13.73 2.87 2.43
N GLY A 122 13.41 2.51 3.68
CA GLY A 122 12.08 2.05 4.06
C GLY A 122 11.65 0.82 3.25
N LEU A 123 10.58 0.93 2.47
CA LEU A 123 10.10 -0.18 1.62
C LEU A 123 11.15 -0.68 0.63
N PHE A 124 12.08 0.17 0.21
CA PHE A 124 13.11 -0.14 -0.80
C PHE A 124 14.43 -0.62 -0.22
N GLN A 125 14.52 -0.82 1.09
CA GLN A 125 15.75 -1.27 1.73
C GLN A 125 16.20 -2.64 1.22
N GLY A 126 17.42 -2.69 0.71
CA GLY A 126 18.05 -3.91 0.19
C GLY A 126 17.45 -4.44 -1.12
N LEU A 127 16.64 -3.65 -1.82
CA LEU A 127 16.17 -3.96 -3.18
C LEU A 127 17.17 -3.51 -4.24
N PRO A 128 17.18 -4.17 -5.43
CA PRO A 128 18.01 -3.71 -6.55
C PRO A 128 17.58 -2.34 -7.03
N ASN A 129 18.54 -1.51 -7.47
CA ASN A 129 18.26 -0.19 -8.02
C ASN A 129 18.96 -0.01 -9.37
N PRO A 130 18.23 0.03 -10.50
CA PRO A 130 16.78 0.09 -10.61
C PRO A 130 16.05 -1.20 -10.24
N LEU A 131 14.83 -1.05 -9.69
CA LEU A 131 13.90 -2.14 -9.42
C LEU A 131 13.00 -2.39 -10.63
N SER A 132 12.87 -3.63 -11.08
CA SER A 132 11.93 -4.01 -12.14
C SER A 132 10.52 -4.19 -11.57
N VAL A 133 9.53 -3.43 -12.06
CA VAL A 133 8.17 -3.43 -11.54
C VAL A 133 7.10 -3.53 -12.61
N ALA A 134 6.00 -4.20 -12.30
CA ALA A 134 4.82 -4.31 -13.15
C ALA A 134 3.89 -3.09 -13.00
N ARG A 135 3.46 -2.52 -14.10
CA ARG A 135 2.56 -1.35 -14.15
C ARG A 135 1.27 -1.65 -14.91
N TYR A 136 0.14 -1.23 -14.33
CA TYR A 136 -1.22 -1.42 -14.89
C TYR A 136 -2.08 -0.20 -14.59
N HIS A 137 -1.69 0.99 -15.04
CA HIS A 137 -2.42 2.23 -14.71
C HIS A 137 -2.39 3.25 -15.84
N SER A 138 -3.37 4.14 -15.82
CA SER A 138 -3.48 5.32 -16.69
C SER A 138 -3.64 6.62 -15.89
N LEU A 139 -3.76 6.53 -14.57
CA LEU A 139 -3.78 7.68 -13.67
C LEU A 139 -2.45 7.77 -12.92
N TYR A 140 -2.05 8.99 -12.60
CA TYR A 140 -0.76 9.33 -11.97
C TYR A 140 -0.97 10.39 -10.90
N VAL A 141 -0.27 10.24 -9.79
CA VAL A 141 -0.15 11.33 -8.81
C VAL A 141 0.74 12.42 -9.38
N GLY A 142 0.23 13.65 -9.41
CA GLY A 142 0.93 14.82 -9.93
C GLY A 142 2.06 15.29 -9.01
N THR A 143 2.98 16.04 -9.60
CA THR A 143 4.10 16.69 -8.89
C THR A 143 4.12 18.19 -9.19
N PRO A 144 4.63 19.07 -8.29
CA PRO A 144 5.25 18.72 -7.01
C PRO A 144 4.26 18.14 -6.00
N LEU A 145 4.74 17.25 -5.12
CA LEU A 145 3.92 16.69 -4.04
C LEU A 145 3.67 17.74 -2.94
N PRO A 146 2.53 17.65 -2.22
CA PRO A 146 2.30 18.40 -0.99
C PRO A 146 3.41 18.22 0.04
N ALA A 147 3.58 19.19 0.94
CA ALA A 147 4.70 19.25 1.88
C ALA A 147 4.80 18.02 2.81
N GLU A 148 3.67 17.39 3.13
CA GLU A 148 3.59 16.18 3.96
C GLU A 148 4.15 14.94 3.28
N LEU A 149 4.15 14.93 1.95
CA LEU A 149 4.61 13.79 1.15
C LEU A 149 6.00 14.05 0.58
N GLN A 150 6.73 12.97 0.33
CA GLN A 150 7.98 13.03 -0.42
C GLN A 150 8.01 11.92 -1.47
N PRO A 151 8.55 12.22 -2.66
CA PRO A 151 8.79 11.21 -3.67
C PRO A 151 9.97 10.33 -3.24
N VAL A 152 9.86 9.03 -3.48
CA VAL A 152 10.91 8.07 -3.13
C VAL A 152 11.31 7.14 -4.27
N ALA A 153 10.51 7.08 -5.35
CA ALA A 153 10.86 6.31 -6.54
C ALA A 153 10.27 6.94 -7.82
N HIS A 154 11.01 6.81 -8.95
CA HIS A 154 10.65 7.36 -10.25
C HIS A 154 11.09 6.46 -11.40
N THR A 155 10.43 6.56 -12.54
CA THR A 155 10.94 6.03 -13.81
C THR A 155 12.11 6.87 -14.32
N ALA A 156 12.81 6.40 -15.35
CA ALA A 156 13.89 7.17 -15.99
C ALA A 156 13.40 8.53 -16.55
N GLU A 157 12.13 8.60 -16.95
CA GLU A 157 11.49 9.84 -17.45
C GLU A 157 10.97 10.74 -16.33
N GLY A 158 11.29 10.43 -15.07
CA GLY A 158 10.92 11.24 -13.90
C GLY A 158 9.48 11.06 -13.41
N ARG A 159 8.73 10.04 -13.89
CA ARG A 159 7.37 9.80 -13.41
C ARG A 159 7.40 9.20 -11.99
N LEU A 160 6.60 9.77 -11.09
CA LEU A 160 6.48 9.29 -9.72
C LEU A 160 5.94 7.86 -9.67
N MET A 161 6.69 6.97 -9.02
CA MET A 161 6.33 5.56 -8.85
C MET A 161 6.16 5.15 -7.40
N ALA A 162 6.67 5.93 -6.46
CA ALA A 162 6.37 5.74 -5.04
C ALA A 162 6.53 7.05 -4.27
N LEU A 163 5.74 7.14 -3.21
CA LEU A 163 5.77 8.23 -2.23
C LEU A 163 5.73 7.68 -0.81
N ARG A 164 6.14 8.51 0.14
CA ARG A 164 5.90 8.27 1.56
C ARG A 164 5.52 9.56 2.28
N HIS A 165 4.80 9.43 3.37
CA HIS A 165 4.58 10.55 4.28
C HIS A 165 5.84 10.83 5.11
N ARG A 166 6.18 12.11 5.35
CA ARG A 166 7.44 12.51 6.01
C ARG A 166 7.51 12.12 7.49
N HIS A 167 6.36 12.08 8.17
CA HIS A 167 6.27 11.96 9.62
C HIS A 167 5.34 10.83 10.09
N ALA A 168 4.76 10.07 9.17
CA ALA A 168 3.85 8.97 9.49
C ALA A 168 4.23 7.71 8.68
N PRO A 169 3.95 6.51 9.19
CA PRO A 169 4.28 5.25 8.49
C PRO A 169 3.31 4.97 7.34
N THR A 170 3.20 5.90 6.41
CA THR A 170 2.29 5.82 5.25
C THR A 170 3.09 5.86 3.96
N PHE A 171 2.91 4.83 3.16
CA PHE A 171 3.67 4.56 1.94
C PHE A 171 2.73 4.27 0.78
N GLY A 172 3.11 4.71 -0.41
CA GLY A 172 2.37 4.41 -1.64
C GLY A 172 3.29 3.97 -2.76
N VAL A 173 2.92 2.91 -3.46
CA VAL A 173 3.58 2.44 -4.68
C VAL A 173 2.59 2.40 -5.83
N GLN A 174 2.95 3.01 -6.97
CA GLN A 174 2.09 3.08 -8.17
C GLN A 174 2.07 1.76 -8.93
N PHE A 175 3.05 0.92 -8.73
CA PHE A 175 3.20 -0.39 -9.36
C PHE A 175 2.63 -1.51 -8.49
N HIS A 176 2.62 -2.74 -9.01
CA HIS A 176 2.04 -3.92 -8.41
C HIS A 176 3.12 -4.85 -7.82
N PRO A 177 3.42 -4.76 -6.51
CA PRO A 177 4.41 -5.63 -5.88
C PRO A 177 3.96 -7.10 -5.80
N GLU A 178 2.65 -7.37 -5.91
CA GLU A 178 2.07 -8.71 -5.92
C GLU A 178 2.17 -9.42 -7.28
N SER A 179 2.54 -8.67 -8.33
CA SER A 179 2.64 -9.22 -9.68
C SER A 179 3.87 -10.10 -9.82
N PHE A 180 3.73 -11.25 -10.51
CA PHE A 180 4.87 -12.09 -10.91
C PHE A 180 5.90 -11.35 -11.77
N ARG A 181 5.52 -10.21 -12.38
CA ARG A 181 6.42 -9.32 -13.14
C ARG A 181 7.16 -8.29 -12.28
N THR A 182 7.00 -8.38 -10.96
CA THR A 182 7.77 -7.63 -9.96
C THR A 182 8.54 -8.65 -9.11
N PRO A 183 9.67 -9.18 -9.57
CA PRO A 183 10.36 -10.31 -8.93
C PRO A 183 10.72 -10.05 -7.46
N ASP A 184 11.12 -8.82 -7.15
CA ASP A 184 11.50 -8.41 -5.79
C ASP A 184 10.31 -7.84 -4.98
N GLY A 185 9.10 -7.96 -5.50
CA GLY A 185 7.87 -7.52 -4.83
C GLY A 185 7.66 -8.15 -3.45
N PRO A 186 7.86 -9.46 -3.26
CA PRO A 186 7.77 -10.09 -1.94
C PRO A 186 8.70 -9.45 -0.90
N ARG A 187 9.90 -9.04 -1.29
CA ARG A 187 10.83 -8.37 -0.39
C ARG A 187 10.35 -6.95 -0.01
N LEU A 188 9.76 -6.22 -0.95
CA LEU A 188 9.12 -4.92 -0.66
C LEU A 188 7.97 -5.08 0.35
N LEU A 189 7.12 -6.09 0.16
CA LEU A 189 6.02 -6.40 1.10
C LEU A 189 6.55 -6.85 2.47
N ALA A 190 7.64 -7.62 2.52
CA ALA A 190 8.31 -7.98 3.78
C ALA A 190 8.86 -6.74 4.51
N ASN A 191 9.43 -5.78 3.77
CA ASN A 191 9.87 -4.51 4.34
C ASN A 191 8.70 -3.71 4.92
N PHE A 192 7.51 -3.77 4.31
CA PHE A 192 6.30 -3.17 4.89
C PHE A 192 5.89 -3.88 6.18
N LEU A 193 5.88 -5.21 6.22
CA LEU A 193 5.58 -5.95 7.45
C LEU A 193 6.55 -5.63 8.59
N ALA A 194 7.81 -5.36 8.27
CA ALA A 194 8.81 -4.98 9.27
C ALA A 194 8.56 -3.60 9.93
N VAL A 195 7.74 -2.74 9.31
CA VAL A 195 7.33 -1.44 9.89
C VAL A 195 6.19 -1.60 10.90
N ILE A 196 5.46 -2.72 10.86
CA ILE A 196 4.34 -2.97 11.77
C ILE A 196 4.89 -3.20 13.19
N PRO A 197 4.46 -2.42 14.20
CA PRO A 197 4.87 -2.65 15.57
C PRO A 197 4.49 -4.07 16.00
N ARG A 198 5.45 -4.80 16.54
CA ARG A 198 5.15 -6.08 17.18
C ARG A 198 4.48 -5.80 18.52
N PRO A 199 3.43 -6.55 18.90
CA PRO A 199 2.95 -6.51 20.27
C PRO A 199 4.14 -6.80 21.19
N HIS A 200 4.33 -5.99 22.22
CA HIS A 200 5.35 -6.26 23.23
C HIS A 200 4.98 -7.59 23.89
N SER A 201 5.89 -8.56 23.79
CA SER A 201 5.88 -9.81 24.55
C SER A 201 6.07 -9.54 26.04
#